data_28f7bccf4aa4184f02aad4f2deee6bf9
#
_entry.id   28f7bccf4aa4184f02aad4f2deee6bf9
#
_cell.length_a   1.000
_cell.length_b   1.000
_cell.length_c   1.000
_cell.angle_alpha   90.00
_cell.angle_beta   90.00
_cell.angle_gamma   90.00
#
_symmetry.space_group_name_H-M   'P 1'
#
loop_
_entity.id
_entity.type
_entity.pdbx_description
1 polymer ?
#
loop_
_entity_poly.entity_id
_entity_poly.type
_entity_poly.pdbx_seq_one_letter_code
_entity_poly.pdbx_strand_id
1 'polypeptide(L)'
;GSKLATNSQVIASKGLPMPDKPQASDTTGGVEAVERALRVLDCFEPGDAGLSLKEVAERSGVNKATILRLTVSLEKFGHITRDSEGLFHLGPSLWRLGSVFRQNLRMGPIVRPVLANLVSATGESASFYVQRGNSGVCLYRVNSHRLARDHVEEGEIIPLSMGSSGQVLDAFSIRQGKKAANIRKAGYYLSLGERDPDVAGLSVPVLGLEGELLGAVSLSGLRVRFSETAIEGYRAAVLDAARQIRVEFGER
;
A
#
# COMPACT_ATOMS: atom_id res chain seq x y z
N GLY A 1 16.89 -46.65 -10.51
CA GLY A 1 16.00 -45.66 -11.07
C GLY A 1 15.28 -44.87 -9.96
N SER A 2 15.86 -43.78 -9.49
CA SER A 2 15.27 -42.89 -8.49
C SER A 2 14.58 -41.76 -9.22
N LYS A 3 13.24 -41.65 -9.07
CA LYS A 3 12.45 -40.51 -9.55
C LYS A 3 12.59 -39.39 -8.55
N LEU A 4 13.31 -38.34 -8.90
CA LEU A 4 13.25 -37.05 -8.23
C LEU A 4 11.92 -36.37 -8.62
N ALA A 5 11.00 -36.34 -7.68
CA ALA A 5 9.78 -35.56 -7.81
C ALA A 5 10.09 -34.08 -7.48
N THR A 6 10.04 -33.25 -8.49
CA THR A 6 10.09 -31.79 -8.37
C THR A 6 8.78 -31.30 -7.73
N ASN A 7 8.83 -30.96 -6.45
CA ASN A 7 7.71 -30.39 -5.72
C ASN A 7 7.78 -28.87 -5.82
N SER A 8 7.27 -28.30 -6.94
CA SER A 8 7.01 -26.86 -7.06
C SER A 8 5.66 -26.55 -6.41
N GLN A 9 5.64 -26.43 -5.10
CA GLN A 9 4.53 -25.79 -4.41
C GLN A 9 4.66 -24.28 -4.62
N VAL A 10 3.88 -23.77 -5.57
CA VAL A 10 3.51 -22.35 -5.65
C VAL A 10 2.75 -22.04 -4.36
N ILE A 11 3.39 -21.30 -3.46
CA ILE A 11 2.74 -20.75 -2.27
C ILE A 11 1.77 -19.70 -2.80
N ALA A 12 0.50 -20.06 -2.91
CA ALA A 12 -0.57 -19.14 -3.16
C ALA A 12 -0.61 -18.14 -1.99
N SER A 13 -0.21 -16.90 -2.25
CA SER A 13 -0.37 -15.79 -1.32
C SER A 13 -1.87 -15.65 -1.03
N LYS A 14 -2.29 -16.02 0.17
CA LYS A 14 -3.62 -15.64 0.67
C LYS A 14 -3.66 -14.13 0.65
N GLY A 15 -4.46 -13.55 -0.24
CA GLY A 15 -4.66 -12.11 -0.36
C GLY A 15 -4.96 -11.51 1.01
N LEU A 16 -4.30 -10.40 1.33
CA LEU A 16 -4.63 -9.61 2.49
C LEU A 16 -6.13 -9.26 2.45
N PRO A 17 -6.81 -9.24 3.62
CA PRO A 17 -8.18 -8.77 3.66
C PRO A 17 -8.23 -7.35 3.08
N MET A 18 -9.05 -7.17 2.08
CA MET A 18 -9.37 -5.87 1.50
C MET A 18 -9.78 -4.92 2.64
N PRO A 19 -9.42 -3.61 2.57
CA PRO A 19 -9.93 -2.63 3.52
C PRO A 19 -11.45 -2.77 3.57
N ASP A 20 -12.02 -2.66 4.79
CA ASP A 20 -13.46 -2.78 5.00
C ASP A 20 -14.19 -1.97 3.94
N LYS A 21 -14.99 -2.68 3.14
CA LYS A 21 -15.85 -2.04 2.13
C LYS A 21 -16.65 -0.97 2.86
N PRO A 22 -16.80 0.25 2.31
CA PRO A 22 -17.67 1.25 2.91
C PRO A 22 -18.99 0.57 3.22
N GLN A 23 -19.32 0.48 4.52
CA GLN A 23 -20.58 -0.17 4.93
C GLN A 23 -21.73 0.67 4.39
N ALA A 24 -22.77 0.01 3.92
CA ALA A 24 -23.95 0.61 3.27
C ALA A 24 -24.77 1.56 4.17
N SER A 25 -24.23 2.03 5.28
CA SER A 25 -24.90 2.87 6.28
C SER A 25 -24.46 4.35 6.32
N ASP A 26 -23.46 4.77 5.53
CA ASP A 26 -23.13 6.20 5.40
C ASP A 26 -23.92 6.84 4.25
N THR A 27 -25.22 7.01 4.48
CA THR A 27 -26.14 7.77 3.60
C THR A 27 -25.99 9.28 3.79
N THR A 28 -24.85 9.84 3.43
CA THR A 28 -24.71 11.27 3.27
C THR A 28 -24.35 11.62 1.83
N GLY A 29 -25.37 11.66 0.96
CA GLY A 29 -25.32 12.46 -0.27
C GLY A 29 -24.53 11.93 -1.47
N GLY A 30 -24.05 10.68 -1.47
CA GLY A 30 -23.36 10.07 -2.61
C GLY A 30 -24.30 9.62 -3.74
N VAL A 31 -23.76 9.49 -4.97
CA VAL A 31 -24.49 8.95 -6.12
C VAL A 31 -24.22 7.44 -6.21
N GLU A 32 -25.21 6.63 -5.87
CA GLU A 32 -25.09 5.17 -5.77
C GLU A 32 -24.51 4.51 -7.06
N ALA A 33 -24.85 5.04 -8.23
CA ALA A 33 -24.31 4.52 -9.50
C ALA A 33 -22.78 4.76 -9.61
N VAL A 34 -22.28 5.89 -9.10
CA VAL A 34 -20.84 6.20 -9.07
C VAL A 34 -20.13 5.29 -8.07
N GLU A 35 -20.71 5.11 -6.88
CA GLU A 35 -20.14 4.22 -5.88
C GLU A 35 -20.04 2.76 -6.35
N ARG A 36 -21.08 2.29 -7.06
CA ARG A 36 -21.05 0.96 -7.69
C ARG A 36 -20.00 0.85 -8.78
N ALA A 37 -19.81 1.90 -9.59
CA ALA A 37 -18.78 1.94 -10.61
C ALA A 37 -17.37 1.90 -10.01
N LEU A 38 -17.14 2.65 -8.93
CA LEU A 38 -15.88 2.62 -8.17
C LEU A 38 -15.62 1.24 -7.57
N ARG A 39 -16.62 0.60 -6.94
CA ARG A 39 -16.47 -0.79 -6.44
C ARG A 39 -16.12 -1.79 -7.53
N VAL A 40 -16.61 -1.60 -8.75
CA VAL A 40 -16.23 -2.43 -9.91
C VAL A 40 -14.76 -2.20 -10.27
N LEU A 41 -14.24 -0.98 -10.19
CA LEU A 41 -12.82 -0.71 -10.41
C LEU A 41 -11.94 -1.26 -9.28
N ASP A 42 -12.40 -1.16 -8.04
CA ASP A 42 -11.65 -1.58 -6.85
C ASP A 42 -11.62 -3.12 -6.65
N CYS A 43 -12.31 -3.90 -7.48
CA CYS A 43 -12.30 -5.36 -7.37
C CYS A 43 -11.11 -6.04 -8.07
N PHE A 44 -10.31 -5.31 -8.84
CA PHE A 44 -9.12 -5.83 -9.48
C PHE A 44 -7.94 -5.85 -8.51
N GLU A 45 -7.21 -6.97 -8.50
CA GLU A 45 -6.06 -7.20 -7.63
C GLU A 45 -4.77 -7.39 -8.45
N PRO A 46 -3.59 -7.13 -7.85
CA PRO A 46 -2.32 -7.42 -8.49
C PRO A 46 -2.22 -8.89 -8.91
N GLY A 47 -1.82 -9.12 -10.17
CA GLY A 47 -1.72 -10.45 -10.74
C GLY A 47 -2.97 -10.94 -11.49
N ASP A 48 -4.07 -10.22 -11.46
CA ASP A 48 -5.24 -10.55 -12.29
C ASP A 48 -4.90 -10.41 -13.77
N ALA A 49 -4.99 -11.51 -14.52
CA ALA A 49 -4.82 -11.51 -15.97
C ALA A 49 -6.07 -11.03 -16.73
N GLY A 50 -7.15 -10.75 -16.02
CA GLY A 50 -8.48 -10.38 -16.50
C GLY A 50 -9.55 -11.04 -15.63
N LEU A 51 -10.70 -10.38 -15.45
CA LEU A 51 -11.81 -10.88 -14.64
C LEU A 51 -13.04 -11.17 -15.48
N SER A 52 -13.65 -12.33 -15.26
CA SER A 52 -14.97 -12.64 -15.81
C SER A 52 -16.08 -11.83 -15.13
N LEU A 53 -17.23 -11.70 -15.78
CA LEU A 53 -18.41 -11.05 -15.19
C LEU A 53 -18.83 -11.67 -13.84
N LYS A 54 -18.59 -12.97 -13.67
CA LYS A 54 -18.88 -13.67 -12.42
C LYS A 54 -17.94 -13.19 -11.31
N GLU A 55 -16.65 -13.18 -11.55
CA GLU A 55 -15.64 -12.75 -10.58
C GLU A 55 -15.81 -11.28 -10.18
N VAL A 56 -16.03 -10.40 -11.16
CA VAL A 56 -16.35 -8.99 -10.89
C VAL A 56 -17.59 -8.86 -9.99
N ALA A 57 -18.65 -9.66 -10.23
CA ALA A 57 -19.87 -9.63 -9.41
C ALA A 57 -19.60 -10.13 -7.98
N GLU A 58 -18.86 -11.21 -7.83
CA GLU A 58 -18.52 -11.80 -6.53
C GLU A 58 -17.62 -10.86 -5.69
N ARG A 59 -16.60 -10.27 -6.32
CA ARG A 59 -15.66 -9.37 -5.62
C ARG A 59 -16.26 -8.00 -5.32
N SER A 60 -16.96 -7.37 -6.30
CA SER A 60 -17.52 -6.02 -6.12
C SER A 60 -18.81 -6.00 -5.29
N GLY A 61 -19.50 -7.14 -5.16
CA GLY A 61 -20.83 -7.23 -4.56
C GLY A 61 -21.94 -6.55 -5.38
N VAL A 62 -21.69 -6.23 -6.66
CA VAL A 62 -22.62 -5.61 -7.59
C VAL A 62 -23.25 -6.70 -8.46
N ASN A 63 -24.57 -6.63 -8.71
CA ASN A 63 -25.22 -7.61 -9.56
C ASN A 63 -24.79 -7.51 -11.03
N LYS A 64 -24.78 -8.64 -11.75
CA LYS A 64 -24.27 -8.76 -13.12
C LYS A 64 -24.92 -7.79 -14.11
N ALA A 65 -26.24 -7.58 -14.02
CA ALA A 65 -26.94 -6.67 -14.93
C ALA A 65 -26.49 -5.21 -14.73
N THR A 66 -26.26 -4.80 -13.48
CA THR A 66 -25.72 -3.48 -13.15
C THR A 66 -24.29 -3.33 -13.63
N ILE A 67 -23.43 -4.35 -13.43
CA ILE A 67 -22.04 -4.34 -13.93
C ILE A 67 -22.03 -4.10 -15.44
N LEU A 68 -22.80 -4.87 -16.21
CA LEU A 68 -22.85 -4.71 -17.67
C LEU A 68 -23.27 -3.31 -18.11
N ARG A 69 -24.15 -2.63 -17.37
CA ARG A 69 -24.52 -1.23 -17.65
C ARG A 69 -23.42 -0.24 -17.26
N LEU A 70 -22.74 -0.45 -16.16
CA LEU A 70 -21.63 0.40 -15.69
C LEU A 70 -20.43 0.26 -16.60
N THR A 71 -20.09 -0.96 -17.02
CA THR A 71 -18.92 -1.21 -17.88
C THR A 71 -19.03 -0.53 -19.22
N VAL A 72 -20.23 -0.37 -19.82
CA VAL A 72 -20.41 0.45 -21.03
C VAL A 72 -19.86 1.87 -20.85
N SER A 73 -20.13 2.49 -19.70
CA SER A 73 -19.62 3.83 -19.41
C SER A 73 -18.12 3.79 -19.07
N LEU A 74 -17.67 2.83 -18.28
CA LEU A 74 -16.27 2.69 -17.90
C LEU A 74 -15.38 2.39 -19.12
N GLU A 75 -15.84 1.58 -20.07
CA GLU A 75 -15.17 1.32 -21.36
C GLU A 75 -15.12 2.58 -22.21
N LYS A 76 -16.24 3.30 -22.35
CA LYS A 76 -16.31 4.58 -23.10
C LYS A 76 -15.29 5.60 -22.59
N PHE A 77 -15.03 5.65 -21.28
CA PHE A 77 -14.06 6.55 -20.65
C PHE A 77 -12.66 5.91 -20.51
N GLY A 78 -12.47 4.68 -20.98
CA GLY A 78 -11.18 4.00 -20.98
C GLY A 78 -10.69 3.57 -19.60
N HIS A 79 -11.58 3.42 -18.61
CA HIS A 79 -11.24 2.93 -17.26
C HIS A 79 -11.24 1.40 -17.20
N ILE A 80 -12.03 0.75 -18.06
CA ILE A 80 -12.06 -0.69 -18.27
C ILE A 80 -11.89 -0.95 -19.76
N THR A 81 -11.32 -2.10 -20.11
CA THR A 81 -11.32 -2.67 -21.45
C THR A 81 -11.86 -4.09 -21.38
N ARG A 82 -12.30 -4.63 -22.52
CA ARG A 82 -12.78 -5.99 -22.63
C ARG A 82 -12.05 -6.68 -23.77
N ASP A 83 -11.55 -7.88 -23.52
CA ASP A 83 -10.88 -8.66 -24.55
C ASP A 83 -11.86 -9.51 -25.40
N SER A 84 -11.31 -10.27 -26.35
CA SER A 84 -12.09 -11.15 -27.25
C SER A 84 -12.76 -12.32 -26.53
N GLU A 85 -12.27 -12.71 -25.35
CA GLU A 85 -12.85 -13.76 -24.51
C GLU A 85 -13.94 -13.22 -23.58
N GLY A 86 -14.11 -11.90 -23.54
CA GLY A 86 -15.09 -11.21 -22.73
C GLY A 86 -14.65 -10.91 -21.31
N LEU A 87 -13.35 -11.08 -20.99
CA LEU A 87 -12.77 -10.72 -19.71
C LEU A 87 -12.58 -9.20 -19.60
N PHE A 88 -12.78 -8.69 -18.41
CA PHE A 88 -12.59 -7.28 -18.08
C PHE A 88 -11.17 -7.05 -17.57
N HIS A 89 -10.55 -5.96 -18.04
CA HIS A 89 -9.22 -5.49 -17.63
C HIS A 89 -9.30 -4.03 -17.24
N LEU A 90 -8.37 -3.57 -16.37
CA LEU A 90 -8.20 -2.14 -16.11
C LEU A 90 -7.73 -1.41 -17.37
N GLY A 91 -8.33 -0.27 -17.66
CA GLY A 91 -8.06 0.51 -18.87
C GLY A 91 -6.99 1.58 -18.67
N PRO A 92 -6.42 2.11 -19.79
CA PRO A 92 -5.30 3.05 -19.77
C PRO A 92 -5.61 4.40 -19.11
N SER A 93 -6.88 4.79 -18.99
CA SER A 93 -7.27 6.03 -18.31
C SER A 93 -6.87 6.03 -16.82
N LEU A 94 -6.84 4.87 -16.19
CA LEU A 94 -6.40 4.75 -14.78
C LEU A 94 -4.91 5.04 -14.64
N TRP A 95 -4.09 4.54 -15.57
CA TRP A 95 -2.66 4.87 -15.61
C TRP A 95 -2.43 6.36 -15.79
N ARG A 96 -3.14 6.99 -16.73
CA ARG A 96 -3.08 8.44 -16.96
C ARG A 96 -3.44 9.23 -15.71
N LEU A 97 -4.54 8.90 -15.06
CA LEU A 97 -4.97 9.57 -13.82
C LEU A 97 -3.96 9.36 -12.68
N GLY A 98 -3.46 8.16 -12.50
CA GLY A 98 -2.41 7.85 -11.52
C GLY A 98 -1.11 8.62 -11.80
N SER A 99 -0.74 8.82 -13.08
CA SER A 99 0.42 9.62 -13.46
C SER A 99 0.24 11.11 -13.14
N VAL A 100 -0.93 11.68 -13.41
CA VAL A 100 -1.26 13.06 -13.01
C VAL A 100 -1.24 13.21 -11.49
N PHE A 101 -1.82 12.27 -10.76
CA PHE A 101 -1.78 12.26 -9.30
C PHE A 101 -0.35 12.28 -8.77
N ARG A 102 0.53 11.40 -9.29
CA ARG A 102 1.95 11.34 -8.88
C ARG A 102 2.71 12.62 -9.19
N GLN A 103 2.46 13.26 -10.35
CA GLN A 103 3.08 14.53 -10.72
C GLN A 103 2.67 15.66 -9.77
N ASN A 104 1.39 15.70 -9.39
CA ASN A 104 0.86 16.73 -8.51
C ASN A 104 1.33 16.59 -7.05
N LEU A 105 1.72 15.39 -6.62
CA LEU A 105 2.23 15.16 -5.27
C LEU A 105 3.57 15.87 -4.99
N ARG A 106 4.34 16.23 -6.04
CA ARG A 106 5.68 16.85 -5.95
C ARG A 106 6.66 16.19 -4.96
N MET A 107 6.26 15.06 -4.36
CA MET A 107 7.00 14.34 -3.32
C MET A 107 8.08 13.41 -3.91
N GLY A 108 7.86 12.87 -5.11
CA GLY A 108 8.73 11.88 -5.70
C GLY A 108 10.20 12.30 -5.82
N PRO A 109 10.50 13.50 -6.32
CA PRO A 109 11.88 14.02 -6.41
C PRO A 109 12.60 14.14 -5.08
N ILE A 110 11.85 14.31 -3.98
CA ILE A 110 12.38 14.40 -2.61
C ILE A 110 12.51 12.99 -2.00
N VAL A 111 11.42 12.22 -2.02
CA VAL A 111 11.33 10.96 -1.27
C VAL A 111 12.19 9.86 -1.90
N ARG A 112 12.19 9.71 -3.23
CA ARG A 112 12.89 8.59 -3.88
C ARG A 112 14.40 8.55 -3.62
N PRO A 113 15.15 9.67 -3.71
CA PRO A 113 16.58 9.67 -3.38
C PRO A 113 16.84 9.29 -1.92
N VAL A 114 16.03 9.78 -0.99
CA VAL A 114 16.16 9.46 0.44
C VAL A 114 15.91 7.97 0.68
N LEU A 115 14.86 7.38 0.06
CA LEU A 115 14.62 5.93 0.15
C LEU A 115 15.77 5.12 -0.47
N ALA A 116 16.34 5.55 -1.59
CA ALA A 116 17.48 4.88 -2.23
C ALA A 116 18.70 4.86 -1.31
N ASN A 117 19.01 5.99 -0.66
CA ASN A 117 20.09 6.10 0.32
C ASN A 117 19.82 5.17 1.53
N LEU A 118 18.58 5.12 2.00
CA LEU A 118 18.18 4.26 3.11
C LEU A 118 18.36 2.77 2.76
N VAL A 119 17.98 2.34 1.55
CA VAL A 119 18.22 0.98 1.05
C VAL A 119 19.71 0.68 0.96
N SER A 120 20.51 1.61 0.43
CA SER A 120 21.97 1.45 0.32
C SER A 120 22.63 1.30 1.69
N ALA A 121 22.17 2.05 2.70
CA ALA A 121 22.74 2.02 4.04
C ALA A 121 22.35 0.76 4.84
N THR A 122 21.16 0.22 4.60
CA THR A 122 20.60 -0.86 5.42
C THR A 122 20.55 -2.23 4.72
N GLY A 123 20.50 -2.21 3.39
CA GLY A 123 20.30 -3.40 2.56
C GLY A 123 18.86 -3.91 2.59
N GLU A 124 17.93 -3.25 3.28
CA GLU A 124 16.51 -3.61 3.34
C GLU A 124 15.67 -2.73 2.42
N SER A 125 14.45 -3.16 2.07
CA SER A 125 13.53 -2.37 1.25
C SER A 125 13.01 -1.16 2.02
N ALA A 126 12.88 -0.01 1.34
CA ALA A 126 12.35 1.21 1.93
C ALA A 126 11.11 1.71 1.20
N SER A 127 10.12 2.19 1.94
CA SER A 127 8.85 2.65 1.41
C SER A 127 8.39 3.94 2.10
N PHE A 128 7.60 4.73 1.38
CA PHE A 128 6.89 5.88 1.92
C PHE A 128 5.39 5.68 1.75
N TYR A 129 4.69 5.72 2.86
CA TYR A 129 3.25 5.53 2.94
C TYR A 129 2.54 6.81 3.31
N VAL A 130 1.33 7.01 2.77
CA VAL A 130 0.41 8.07 3.20
C VAL A 130 -0.91 7.46 3.65
N GLN A 131 -1.60 8.16 4.55
CA GLN A 131 -2.94 7.76 4.97
C GLN A 131 -4.00 8.23 3.97
N ARG A 132 -4.96 7.38 3.70
CA ARG A 132 -6.19 7.67 2.94
C ARG A 132 -7.38 6.99 3.63
N GLY A 133 -8.21 7.80 4.30
CA GLY A 133 -9.29 7.27 5.12
C GLY A 133 -8.77 6.32 6.20
N ASN A 134 -9.29 5.09 6.23
CA ASN A 134 -8.91 4.05 7.18
C ASN A 134 -7.78 3.13 6.68
N SER A 135 -7.06 3.52 5.64
CA SER A 135 -5.99 2.73 5.03
C SER A 135 -4.72 3.53 4.83
N GLY A 136 -3.60 2.85 4.72
CA GLY A 136 -2.34 3.39 4.22
C GLY A 136 -2.15 3.02 2.75
N VAL A 137 -1.50 3.88 1.97
CA VAL A 137 -1.14 3.62 0.56
C VAL A 137 0.36 3.77 0.40
N CYS A 138 1.02 2.77 -0.18
CA CYS A 138 2.43 2.84 -0.55
C CYS A 138 2.58 3.79 -1.75
N LEU A 139 3.09 5.00 -1.55
CA LEU A 139 3.30 5.95 -2.65
C LEU A 139 4.61 5.74 -3.39
N TYR A 140 5.68 5.45 -2.65
CA TYR A 140 7.02 5.27 -3.19
C TYR A 140 7.70 4.09 -2.52
N ARG A 141 8.42 3.31 -3.32
CA ARG A 141 9.20 2.18 -2.85
C ARG A 141 10.53 2.06 -3.59
N VAL A 142 11.57 1.71 -2.86
CA VAL A 142 12.84 1.24 -3.37
C VAL A 142 13.09 -0.14 -2.78
N ASN A 143 13.19 -1.14 -3.66
CA ASN A 143 13.40 -2.51 -3.23
C ASN A 143 14.85 -2.75 -2.82
N SER A 144 15.02 -3.61 -1.83
CA SER A 144 16.31 -4.22 -1.50
C SER A 144 16.92 -4.90 -2.73
N HIS A 145 18.24 -4.85 -2.87
CA HIS A 145 18.98 -5.60 -3.89
C HIS A 145 19.10 -7.08 -3.58
N ARG A 146 18.65 -7.53 -2.39
CA ARG A 146 18.66 -8.94 -1.99
C ARG A 146 17.58 -9.71 -2.72
N LEU A 147 17.88 -10.96 -3.10
CA LEU A 147 16.92 -11.85 -3.77
C LEU A 147 15.72 -12.16 -2.86
N ALA A 148 16.00 -12.48 -1.60
CA ALA A 148 14.95 -12.72 -0.60
C ALA A 148 14.59 -11.40 0.11
N ARG A 149 13.43 -10.84 -0.23
CA ARG A 149 12.87 -9.61 0.34
C ARG A 149 11.35 -9.75 0.46
N ASP A 150 10.73 -8.87 1.24
CA ASP A 150 9.28 -8.71 1.25
C ASP A 150 8.78 -8.14 -0.09
N HIS A 151 7.55 -8.47 -0.44
CA HIS A 151 6.91 -8.00 -1.66
C HIS A 151 5.84 -6.96 -1.31
N VAL A 152 6.07 -5.74 -1.73
CA VAL A 152 5.11 -4.62 -1.67
C VAL A 152 5.29 -3.82 -2.95
N GLU A 153 4.21 -3.30 -3.50
CA GLU A 153 4.23 -2.46 -4.70
C GLU A 153 3.75 -1.03 -4.42
N GLU A 154 4.16 -0.10 -5.28
CA GLU A 154 3.60 1.25 -5.26
C GLU A 154 2.12 1.20 -5.65
N GLY A 155 1.28 1.86 -4.86
CA GLY A 155 -0.18 1.80 -4.97
C GLY A 155 -0.82 0.76 -4.06
N GLU A 156 -0.05 -0.16 -3.46
CA GLU A 156 -0.58 -1.16 -2.52
C GLU A 156 -1.22 -0.50 -1.31
N ILE A 157 -2.41 -1.00 -0.95
CA ILE A 157 -3.19 -0.55 0.18
C ILE A 157 -2.91 -1.46 1.38
N ILE A 158 -2.59 -0.85 2.52
CA ILE A 158 -2.36 -1.57 3.77
C ILE A 158 -3.38 -1.17 4.84
N PRO A 159 -3.79 -2.10 5.72
CA PRO A 159 -4.63 -1.77 6.86
C PRO A 159 -3.84 -0.93 7.88
N LEU A 160 -4.50 0.04 8.53
CA LEU A 160 -3.87 0.81 9.62
C LEU A 160 -3.69 0.00 10.91
N SER A 161 -4.42 -1.11 11.05
CA SER A 161 -4.46 -1.91 12.28
C SER A 161 -3.24 -2.80 12.49
N MET A 162 -2.41 -3.05 11.47
CA MET A 162 -1.28 -3.98 11.54
C MET A 162 -0.09 -3.57 10.70
N GLY A 163 1.08 -4.11 11.05
CA GLY A 163 2.35 -3.78 10.43
C GLY A 163 2.88 -2.40 10.83
N SER A 164 4.16 -2.16 10.63
CA SER A 164 4.81 -0.96 11.18
C SER A 164 4.27 0.34 10.57
N SER A 165 4.07 0.39 9.25
CA SER A 165 3.58 1.58 8.56
C SER A 165 2.14 1.93 8.93
N GLY A 166 1.25 0.92 8.94
CA GLY A 166 -0.14 1.11 9.33
C GLY A 166 -0.26 1.66 10.75
N GLN A 167 0.46 1.06 11.70
CA GLN A 167 0.45 1.49 13.11
C GLN A 167 0.99 2.90 13.32
N VAL A 168 2.02 3.31 12.56
CA VAL A 168 2.54 4.69 12.62
C VAL A 168 1.53 5.67 12.05
N LEU A 169 0.98 5.40 10.86
CA LEU A 169 -0.04 6.25 10.25
C LEU A 169 -1.26 6.40 11.17
N ASP A 170 -1.75 5.31 11.75
CA ASP A 170 -2.86 5.32 12.70
C ASP A 170 -2.56 6.15 13.96
N ALA A 171 -1.39 5.95 14.53
CA ALA A 171 -0.99 6.62 15.77
C ALA A 171 -0.81 8.13 15.60
N PHE A 172 -0.35 8.60 14.46
CA PHE A 172 -0.11 10.03 14.20
C PHE A 172 -1.26 10.71 13.47
N SER A 173 -2.34 9.98 13.17
CA SER A 173 -3.60 10.54 12.74
C SER A 173 -4.45 11.00 13.94
N ILE A 174 -5.74 11.20 13.72
CA ILE A 174 -6.70 11.66 14.75
C ILE A 174 -6.99 10.57 15.80
N ARG A 175 -6.55 9.32 15.58
CA ARG A 175 -6.90 8.21 16.46
C ARG A 175 -6.30 8.35 17.86
N GLN A 176 -7.15 8.11 18.87
CA GLN A 176 -6.79 8.16 20.27
C GLN A 176 -6.71 6.73 20.85
N GLY A 177 -5.89 6.54 21.88
CA GLY A 177 -5.77 5.26 22.58
C GLY A 177 -4.37 5.03 23.14
N LYS A 178 -4.27 4.10 24.09
CA LYS A 178 -3.00 3.82 24.80
C LYS A 178 -1.88 3.37 23.84
N LYS A 179 -2.19 2.52 22.85
CA LYS A 179 -1.21 2.05 21.85
C LYS A 179 -0.69 3.22 21.01
N ALA A 180 -1.60 4.04 20.48
CA ALA A 180 -1.23 5.22 19.69
C ALA A 180 -0.38 6.22 20.51
N ALA A 181 -0.73 6.46 21.78
CA ALA A 181 0.06 7.31 22.67
C ALA A 181 1.48 6.77 22.90
N ASN A 182 1.64 5.47 23.06
CA ASN A 182 2.95 4.83 23.21
C ASN A 182 3.79 4.97 21.93
N ILE A 183 3.19 4.78 20.74
CA ILE A 183 3.87 4.94 19.45
C ILE A 183 4.30 6.40 19.25
N ARG A 184 3.42 7.36 19.54
CA ARG A 184 3.78 8.79 19.49
C ARG A 184 4.93 9.15 20.42
N LYS A 185 4.93 8.61 21.65
CA LYS A 185 6.02 8.81 22.62
C LYS A 185 7.33 8.19 22.14
N ALA A 186 7.28 6.99 21.56
CA ALA A 186 8.47 6.31 21.03
C ALA A 186 9.00 6.97 19.74
N GLY A 187 8.12 7.58 18.93
CA GLY A 187 8.45 8.15 17.64
C GLY A 187 8.64 7.12 16.52
N TYR A 188 8.39 5.84 16.78
CA TYR A 188 8.48 4.76 15.80
C TYR A 188 7.62 3.57 16.20
N TYR A 189 7.44 2.64 15.26
CA TYR A 189 6.87 1.32 15.55
C TYR A 189 7.65 0.22 14.83
N LEU A 190 7.97 -0.84 15.57
CA LEU A 190 8.60 -2.06 15.08
C LEU A 190 7.55 -3.16 15.06
N SER A 191 7.37 -3.78 13.90
CA SER A 191 6.52 -4.96 13.69
C SER A 191 7.41 -6.17 13.40
N LEU A 192 7.23 -7.24 14.14
CA LEU A 192 7.96 -8.49 13.97
C LEU A 192 6.95 -9.62 13.71
N GLY A 193 6.55 -9.78 12.44
CA GLY A 193 5.66 -10.86 12.04
C GLY A 193 4.15 -10.56 12.19
N GLU A 194 3.73 -9.29 12.31
CA GLU A 194 2.30 -8.95 12.49
C GLU A 194 1.48 -9.16 11.21
N ARG A 195 2.03 -8.85 10.05
CA ARG A 195 1.38 -8.99 8.75
C ARG A 195 1.69 -10.33 8.10
N ASP A 196 2.93 -10.74 8.18
CA ASP A 196 3.46 -12.01 7.70
C ASP A 196 4.51 -12.48 8.71
N PRO A 197 4.46 -13.76 9.18
CA PRO A 197 5.37 -14.28 10.20
C PRO A 197 6.86 -14.12 9.88
N ASP A 198 7.21 -14.13 8.59
CA ASP A 198 8.58 -14.05 8.11
C ASP A 198 9.04 -12.62 7.81
N VAL A 199 8.17 -11.64 7.90
CA VAL A 199 8.43 -10.23 7.57
C VAL A 199 8.49 -9.37 8.83
N ALA A 200 9.50 -8.51 8.88
CA ALA A 200 9.59 -7.43 9.86
C ALA A 200 9.60 -6.07 9.17
N GLY A 201 9.15 -5.06 9.90
CA GLY A 201 9.19 -3.68 9.44
C GLY A 201 9.39 -2.70 10.60
N LEU A 202 10.10 -1.62 10.32
CA LEU A 202 10.29 -0.50 11.24
C LEU A 202 9.90 0.79 10.54
N SER A 203 8.99 1.54 11.14
CA SER A 203 8.45 2.77 10.55
C SER A 203 8.50 3.95 11.51
N VAL A 204 8.67 5.13 10.94
CA VAL A 204 8.63 6.41 11.65
C VAL A 204 7.72 7.40 10.91
N PRO A 205 7.08 8.35 11.61
CA PRO A 205 6.29 9.39 10.96
C PRO A 205 7.19 10.42 10.26
N VAL A 206 6.71 10.96 9.16
CA VAL A 206 7.21 12.20 8.59
C VAL A 206 6.20 13.28 8.90
N LEU A 207 6.61 14.22 9.74
CA LEU A 207 5.77 15.33 10.17
C LEU A 207 6.21 16.60 9.45
N GLY A 208 5.25 17.40 9.00
CA GLY A 208 5.50 18.72 8.43
C GLY A 208 5.95 19.75 9.49
N LEU A 209 6.08 21.00 9.08
CA LEU A 209 6.57 22.07 9.95
C LEU A 209 5.57 22.42 11.06
N GLU A 210 4.29 22.31 10.78
CA GLU A 210 3.21 22.56 11.74
C GLU A 210 2.83 21.30 12.55
N GLY A 211 3.56 20.19 12.36
CA GLY A 211 3.33 18.92 13.05
C GLY A 211 2.27 18.03 12.38
N GLU A 212 1.75 18.42 11.23
CA GLU A 212 0.83 17.59 10.43
C GLU A 212 1.51 16.35 9.89
N LEU A 213 0.77 15.24 9.79
CA LEU A 213 1.29 13.98 9.28
C LEU A 213 1.37 14.02 7.74
N LEU A 214 2.58 14.09 7.19
CA LEU A 214 2.83 13.98 5.75
C LEU A 214 2.82 12.53 5.27
N GLY A 215 3.23 11.60 6.13
CA GLY A 215 3.29 10.18 5.83
C GLY A 215 4.18 9.40 6.80
N ALA A 216 4.58 8.20 6.41
CA ALA A 216 5.49 7.35 7.17
C ALA A 216 6.59 6.78 6.27
N VAL A 217 7.84 6.86 6.71
CA VAL A 217 8.97 6.12 6.12
C VAL A 217 9.08 4.77 6.81
N SER A 218 9.26 3.73 6.04
CA SER A 218 9.35 2.36 6.51
C SER A 218 10.54 1.64 5.92
N LEU A 219 11.24 0.86 6.73
CA LEU A 219 12.09 -0.25 6.32
C LEU A 219 11.30 -1.55 6.47
N SER A 220 11.47 -2.47 5.52
CA SER A 220 10.87 -3.80 5.58
C SER A 220 11.78 -4.86 4.97
N GLY A 221 11.74 -6.06 5.53
CA GLY A 221 12.55 -7.18 5.07
C GLY A 221 12.27 -8.45 5.85
N LEU A 222 13.08 -9.50 5.64
CA LEU A 222 12.91 -10.76 6.35
C LEU A 222 13.22 -10.59 7.83
N ARG A 223 12.34 -11.12 8.68
CA ARG A 223 12.41 -11.00 10.14
C ARG A 223 13.74 -11.45 10.72
N VAL A 224 14.37 -12.48 10.15
CA VAL A 224 15.67 -12.99 10.62
C VAL A 224 16.80 -11.96 10.55
N ARG A 225 16.65 -10.90 9.77
CA ARG A 225 17.62 -9.80 9.65
C ARG A 225 17.38 -8.65 10.62
N PHE A 226 16.25 -8.65 11.33
CA PHE A 226 15.91 -7.65 12.35
C PHE A 226 16.35 -8.12 13.74
N SER A 227 17.67 -8.36 13.91
CA SER A 227 18.26 -8.62 15.22
C SER A 227 18.25 -7.36 16.08
N GLU A 228 18.38 -7.49 17.40
CA GLU A 228 18.40 -6.34 18.32
C GLU A 228 19.44 -5.29 17.92
N THR A 229 20.65 -5.72 17.54
CA THR A 229 21.72 -4.83 17.07
C THR A 229 21.39 -4.17 15.74
N ALA A 230 20.79 -4.90 14.80
CA ALA A 230 20.38 -4.33 13.50
C ALA A 230 19.24 -3.30 13.66
N ILE A 231 18.28 -3.56 14.53
CA ILE A 231 17.15 -2.68 14.79
C ILE A 231 17.60 -1.30 15.26
N GLU A 232 18.65 -1.19 16.11
CA GLU A 232 19.18 0.11 16.52
C GLU A 232 19.73 0.92 15.35
N GLY A 233 20.51 0.30 14.46
CA GLY A 233 21.01 0.91 13.24
C GLY A 233 19.89 1.29 12.27
N TYR A 234 18.92 0.40 12.08
CA TYR A 234 17.75 0.65 11.24
C TYR A 234 16.92 1.82 11.75
N ARG A 235 16.69 1.89 13.07
CA ARG A 235 15.96 3.00 13.69
C ARG A 235 16.64 4.33 13.44
N ALA A 236 17.95 4.39 13.66
CA ALA A 236 18.72 5.63 13.41
C ALA A 236 18.62 6.07 11.94
N ALA A 237 18.78 5.13 11.00
CA ALA A 237 18.71 5.40 9.57
C ALA A 237 17.31 5.86 9.11
N VAL A 238 16.23 5.22 9.59
CA VAL A 238 14.86 5.60 9.21
C VAL A 238 14.47 6.96 9.80
N LEU A 239 14.88 7.26 11.04
CA LEU A 239 14.68 8.57 11.66
C LEU A 239 15.43 9.68 10.90
N ASP A 240 16.64 9.41 10.42
CA ASP A 240 17.40 10.34 9.61
C ASP A 240 16.74 10.60 8.25
N ALA A 241 16.29 9.53 7.57
CA ALA A 241 15.52 9.63 6.33
C ALA A 241 14.24 10.47 6.49
N ALA A 242 13.51 10.29 7.59
CA ALA A 242 12.32 11.10 7.87
C ALA A 242 12.64 12.58 8.08
N ARG A 243 13.78 12.89 8.76
CA ARG A 243 14.25 14.27 8.93
C ARG A 243 14.64 14.90 7.60
N GLN A 244 15.36 14.19 6.74
CA GLN A 244 15.75 14.69 5.41
C GLN A 244 14.51 15.04 4.59
N ILE A 245 13.51 14.14 4.52
CA ILE A 245 12.26 14.41 3.82
C ILE A 245 11.56 15.64 4.39
N ARG A 246 11.47 15.77 5.72
CA ARG A 246 10.85 16.93 6.38
C ARG A 246 11.50 18.25 6.00
N VAL A 247 12.84 18.32 6.03
CA VAL A 247 13.58 19.54 5.71
C VAL A 247 13.33 19.95 4.27
N GLU A 248 13.49 19.05 3.32
CA GLU A 248 13.26 19.34 1.90
C GLU A 248 11.81 19.73 1.56
N PHE A 249 10.83 19.27 2.36
CA PHE A 249 9.44 19.72 2.24
C PHE A 249 9.22 21.12 2.79
N GLY A 250 9.91 21.48 3.87
CA GLY A 250 9.76 22.78 4.52
C GLY A 250 10.46 23.94 3.82
N GLU A 251 11.40 23.64 2.91
CA GLU A 251 12.16 24.65 2.14
C GLU A 251 11.46 25.06 0.83
N ARG A 252 10.28 24.51 0.52
CA ARG A 252 9.49 24.78 -0.71
C ARG A 252 8.17 25.46 -0.40
#